data_984ea8316f40d699ce78d68f186c0d54
#
_entry.id   984ea8316f40d699ce78d68f186c0d54
#
_cell.length_a   1.000
_cell.length_b   1.000
_cell.length_c   1.000
_cell.angle_alpha   90.00
_cell.angle_beta   90.00
_cell.angle_gamma   90.00
#
_symmetry.space_group_name_H-M   'P 1'
#
loop_
_entity.id
_entity.type
_entity.pdbx_description
1 polymer ?
#
loop_
_entity_poly.entity_id
_entity_poly.type
_entity_poly.pdbx_seq_one_letter_code
_entity_poly.pdbx_strand_id
1 'polypeptide(L)'
;MSDTDVKEQVKARYGSLARGESASCCGDELAAEATSSCCGSATAAEVISSCCGTAETTQSKMSKSVGYSEEELGSLPEGANLGVGCGNPLAFSAVEEGDTVVDLGSGAGIDCFLAAQRVGDSGKVIGVDMTPDMLAKARANAETGGYTNVEFREGEIEALPIEDNSVDIIISNCVINLSTNKEAVFSEIHRVLKPGGAFFVSDIVLSHPLPESIRSSAAAYSACVAGAMLKDDYIGIPESKGFKDIDIMSEATYPIDILTADPTVSSLKSRLDCVSEEEYEQATTALVSIKLTGKK
;
A
#
# COMPACT_ATOMS: atom_id res chain seq x y z
N MET A 1 -16.70 14.19 -1.68
CA MET A 1 -15.33 14.65 -2.02
C MET A 1 -15.17 14.55 -3.53
N SER A 2 -14.49 15.48 -4.19
CA SER A 2 -14.14 15.33 -5.61
C SER A 2 -12.95 14.36 -5.75
N ASP A 3 -12.76 13.80 -6.96
CA ASP A 3 -11.62 12.92 -7.25
C ASP A 3 -10.27 13.59 -6.95
N THR A 4 -10.19 14.91 -7.25
CA THR A 4 -8.99 15.71 -6.95
C THR A 4 -8.73 15.80 -5.46
N ASP A 5 -9.77 16.05 -4.64
CA ASP A 5 -9.64 16.14 -3.18
C ASP A 5 -9.13 14.82 -2.58
N VAL A 6 -9.61 13.69 -3.11
CA VAL A 6 -9.19 12.35 -2.67
C VAL A 6 -7.71 12.12 -2.98
N LYS A 7 -7.29 12.38 -4.22
CA LYS A 7 -5.90 12.20 -4.64
C LYS A 7 -4.93 13.10 -3.86
N GLU A 8 -5.31 14.34 -3.58
CA GLU A 8 -4.50 15.26 -2.76
C GLU A 8 -4.34 14.75 -1.32
N GLN A 9 -5.40 14.22 -0.71
CA GLN A 9 -5.32 13.63 0.64
C GLN A 9 -4.42 12.39 0.67
N VAL A 10 -4.53 11.51 -0.34
CA VAL A 10 -3.66 10.34 -0.47
C VAL A 10 -2.20 10.77 -0.64
N LYS A 11 -1.91 11.73 -1.53
CA LYS A 11 -0.55 12.27 -1.73
C LYS A 11 0.01 12.89 -0.44
N ALA A 12 -0.78 13.67 0.28
CA ALA A 12 -0.35 14.29 1.54
C ALA A 12 0.01 13.24 2.59
N ARG A 13 -0.83 12.21 2.77
CA ARG A 13 -0.58 11.12 3.73
C ARG A 13 0.67 10.34 3.38
N TYR A 14 0.77 9.84 2.16
CA TYR A 14 1.90 9.01 1.76
C TYR A 14 3.20 9.83 1.63
N GLY A 15 3.11 11.13 1.31
CA GLY A 15 4.22 12.06 1.36
C GLY A 15 4.78 12.24 2.77
N SER A 16 3.93 12.45 3.79
CA SER A 16 4.39 12.54 5.19
C SER A 16 5.01 11.22 5.65
N LEU A 17 4.46 10.09 5.26
CA LEU A 17 5.04 8.79 5.57
C LEU A 17 6.45 8.62 4.96
N ALA A 18 6.63 9.03 3.70
CA ALA A 18 7.92 8.97 3.02
C ALA A 18 8.98 9.83 3.71
N ARG A 19 8.58 11.01 4.24
CA ARG A 19 9.47 11.92 4.99
C ARG A 19 9.73 11.48 6.42
N GLY A 20 9.04 10.43 6.91
CA GLY A 20 9.16 9.97 8.30
C GLY A 20 8.50 10.92 9.31
N GLU A 21 7.57 11.74 8.87
CA GLU A 21 6.80 12.64 9.74
C GLU A 21 5.75 11.80 10.49
N SER A 22 5.97 11.60 11.80
CA SER A 22 4.91 11.07 12.66
C SER A 22 3.79 12.11 12.73
N ALA A 23 2.52 11.68 12.64
CA ALA A 23 1.38 12.57 12.82
C ALA A 23 1.51 13.27 14.18
N SER A 24 2.01 14.52 14.16
CA SER A 24 2.07 15.39 15.33
C SER A 24 0.64 15.73 15.69
N CYS A 25 0.22 15.37 16.89
CA CYS A 25 -1.07 15.74 17.48
C CYS A 25 -1.09 17.22 17.89
N CYS A 26 -0.76 18.14 16.97
CA CYS A 26 -0.92 19.57 17.16
C CYS A 26 -1.39 20.18 15.85
N GLY A 27 -2.70 20.13 15.61
CA GLY A 27 -3.35 21.02 14.67
C GLY A 27 -3.27 22.44 15.22
N ASP A 28 -2.47 23.30 14.57
CA ASP A 28 -2.57 24.74 14.76
C ASP A 28 -3.91 25.23 14.19
N GLU A 29 -4.78 25.69 15.09
CA GLU A 29 -5.46 26.98 15.07
C GLU A 29 -6.54 27.00 16.17
N LEU A 30 -6.18 27.64 17.25
CA LEU A 30 -6.95 28.64 17.99
C LEU A 30 -6.15 29.04 19.25
N ALA A 31 -5.39 30.11 19.10
CA ALA A 31 -4.80 30.78 20.25
C ALA A 31 -5.88 31.49 21.04
N ALA A 32 -6.02 31.13 22.33
CA ALA A 32 -6.22 32.10 23.43
C ALA A 32 -6.25 31.38 24.77
N GLU A 33 -5.24 31.68 25.61
CA GLU A 33 -5.24 31.76 27.05
C GLU A 33 -5.75 30.55 27.89
N ALA A 34 -4.80 29.76 28.39
CA ALA A 34 -4.80 29.32 29.78
C ALA A 34 -3.40 28.86 30.22
N THR A 35 -2.82 29.62 31.10
CA THR A 35 -1.61 29.35 31.88
C THR A 35 -1.78 28.11 32.76
N SER A 36 -0.77 27.26 32.79
CA SER A 36 -0.24 26.61 33.99
C SER A 36 0.35 25.22 33.72
N SER A 37 1.66 25.17 33.70
CA SER A 37 2.54 24.25 34.41
C SER A 37 2.20 22.75 34.45
N CYS A 38 2.98 21.99 33.67
CA CYS A 38 3.55 20.69 34.07
C CYS A 38 4.63 20.26 33.02
N CYS A 39 5.79 20.94 33.02
CA CYS A 39 6.99 20.40 32.41
C CYS A 39 7.88 19.84 33.52
N GLY A 40 7.79 18.54 33.74
CA GLY A 40 8.81 17.79 34.46
C GLY A 40 9.99 17.55 33.52
N SER A 41 11.11 18.24 33.77
CA SER A 41 12.37 17.98 33.08
C SER A 41 12.89 16.60 33.48
N ALA A 42 12.98 15.68 32.52
CA ALA A 42 13.81 14.50 32.63
C ALA A 42 15.08 14.74 31.78
N THR A 43 16.19 14.82 32.49
CA THR A 43 17.54 14.96 31.97
C THR A 43 17.93 13.76 31.09
N ALA A 44 18.59 14.09 29.97
CA ALA A 44 19.29 13.11 29.15
C ALA A 44 20.44 12.50 29.97
N ALA A 45 20.38 11.20 30.22
CA ALA A 45 21.49 10.26 30.38
C ALA A 45 20.95 8.93 30.87
N GLU A 46 20.95 7.96 29.99
CA GLU A 46 21.52 6.64 30.17
C GLU A 46 21.12 5.77 28.98
N VAL A 47 21.95 5.86 27.93
CA VAL A 47 22.02 4.80 26.92
C VAL A 47 22.74 3.64 27.60
N ILE A 48 21.97 2.72 28.14
CA ILE A 48 22.54 1.42 28.52
C ILE A 48 22.59 0.57 27.25
N SER A 49 23.82 0.44 26.74
CA SER A 49 24.22 -0.60 25.82
C SER A 49 23.82 -1.96 26.43
N SER A 50 22.81 -2.62 25.86
CA SER A 50 22.50 -4.01 26.12
C SER A 50 22.52 -4.79 24.82
N CYS A 51 23.54 -5.56 24.69
CA CYS A 51 23.80 -6.79 23.93
C CYS A 51 22.76 -7.22 22.86
N CYS A 52 23.25 -7.29 21.61
CA CYS A 52 22.94 -8.31 20.58
C CYS A 52 21.50 -8.87 20.55
N GLY A 53 20.61 -8.10 19.99
CA GLY A 53 19.32 -8.51 19.48
C GLY A 53 18.79 -7.28 18.75
N THR A 54 18.84 -7.26 17.43
CA THR A 54 18.17 -6.25 16.62
C THR A 54 16.68 -6.32 16.93
N ALA A 55 16.20 -5.38 17.74
CA ALA A 55 14.76 -5.30 18.01
C ALA A 55 14.02 -5.16 16.67
N GLU A 56 13.18 -6.14 16.37
CA GLU A 56 12.36 -6.14 15.15
C GLU A 56 11.52 -4.88 15.08
N THR A 57 11.64 -4.14 13.99
CA THR A 57 10.90 -2.88 13.82
C THR A 57 9.40 -3.14 13.66
N THR A 58 8.57 -2.15 14.01
CA THR A 58 7.12 -2.23 13.81
C THR A 58 6.77 -2.48 12.35
N GLN A 59 7.46 -1.83 11.40
CA GLN A 59 7.30 -2.01 9.96
C GLN A 59 7.56 -3.47 9.55
N SER A 60 8.65 -4.09 10.05
CA SER A 60 8.95 -5.50 9.75
C SER A 60 7.88 -6.45 10.29
N LYS A 61 7.35 -6.19 11.49
CA LYS A 61 6.25 -6.99 12.05
C LYS A 61 5.00 -6.89 11.20
N MET A 62 4.63 -5.68 10.76
CA MET A 62 3.47 -5.45 9.90
C MET A 62 3.64 -6.17 8.56
N SER A 63 4.79 -6.03 7.90
CA SER A 63 5.05 -6.70 6.62
C SER A 63 5.04 -8.22 6.73
N LYS A 64 5.61 -8.78 7.81
CA LYS A 64 5.53 -10.23 8.08
C LYS A 64 4.08 -10.71 8.27
N SER A 65 3.24 -9.93 8.95
CA SER A 65 1.84 -10.30 9.18
C SER A 65 1.00 -10.38 7.90
N VAL A 66 1.42 -9.70 6.84
CA VAL A 66 0.76 -9.71 5.52
C VAL A 66 1.46 -10.60 4.49
N GLY A 67 2.51 -11.35 4.89
CA GLY A 67 3.06 -12.44 4.09
C GLY A 67 4.45 -12.25 3.51
N TYR A 68 5.22 -11.24 3.95
CA TYR A 68 6.65 -11.15 3.62
C TYR A 68 7.48 -12.01 4.58
N SER A 69 8.45 -12.71 4.03
CA SER A 69 9.40 -13.51 4.82
C SER A 69 10.50 -12.62 5.42
N GLU A 70 11.16 -13.14 6.45
CA GLU A 70 12.32 -12.46 7.06
C GLU A 70 13.48 -12.31 6.08
N GLU A 71 13.66 -13.30 5.22
CA GLU A 71 14.69 -13.30 4.18
C GLU A 71 14.43 -12.21 3.14
N GLU A 72 13.18 -12.12 2.63
CA GLU A 72 12.78 -11.05 1.72
C GLU A 72 13.03 -9.66 2.33
N LEU A 73 12.55 -9.43 3.56
CA LEU A 73 12.72 -8.14 4.24
C LEU A 73 14.18 -7.82 4.54
N GLY A 74 14.99 -8.84 4.86
CA GLY A 74 16.43 -8.68 5.11
C GLY A 74 17.27 -8.41 3.88
N SER A 75 16.75 -8.69 2.68
CA SER A 75 17.42 -8.43 1.40
C SER A 75 17.20 -7.01 0.85
N LEU A 76 16.30 -6.24 1.47
CA LEU A 76 15.90 -4.92 0.99
C LEU A 76 16.84 -3.80 1.46
N PRO A 77 16.97 -2.71 0.69
CA PRO A 77 17.61 -1.48 1.15
C PRO A 77 16.90 -0.93 2.39
N GLU A 78 17.67 -0.32 3.30
CA GLU A 78 17.12 0.35 4.46
C GLU A 78 16.16 1.48 4.03
N GLY A 79 14.94 1.49 4.56
CA GLY A 79 13.91 2.46 4.24
C GLY A 79 12.99 2.08 3.08
N ALA A 80 13.19 0.94 2.41
CA ALA A 80 12.25 0.43 1.40
C ALA A 80 10.96 -0.10 2.02
N ASN A 81 11.05 -0.73 3.19
CA ASN A 81 9.90 -1.22 3.93
C ASN A 81 9.33 -0.13 4.87
N LEU A 82 8.17 0.40 4.52
CA LEU A 82 7.42 1.37 5.33
C LEU A 82 6.34 0.73 6.20
N GLY A 83 6.14 -0.59 6.10
CA GLY A 83 5.13 -1.34 6.85
C GLY A 83 3.71 -1.05 6.37
N VAL A 84 3.53 -0.63 5.13
CA VAL A 84 2.23 -0.41 4.49
C VAL A 84 1.96 -1.48 3.43
N GLY A 85 0.68 -1.73 3.15
CA GLY A 85 0.26 -2.79 2.23
C GLY A 85 -0.60 -3.83 2.93
N CYS A 86 -1.29 -4.65 2.15
CA CYS A 86 -2.23 -5.66 2.64
C CYS A 86 -1.89 -7.08 2.18
N GLY A 87 -0.73 -7.27 1.56
CA GLY A 87 -0.26 -8.56 1.10
C GLY A 87 1.14 -8.53 0.51
N ASN A 88 1.59 -9.68 0.01
CA ASN A 88 2.79 -9.83 -0.78
C ASN A 88 2.39 -10.37 -2.17
N PRO A 89 2.23 -9.51 -3.20
CA PRO A 89 1.82 -9.95 -4.53
C PRO A 89 2.85 -10.86 -5.20
N LEU A 90 4.11 -10.72 -4.84
CA LEU A 90 5.17 -11.55 -5.39
C LEU A 90 5.13 -12.99 -4.86
N ALA A 91 4.59 -13.24 -3.66
CA ALA A 91 4.51 -14.58 -3.10
C ALA A 91 3.68 -15.55 -3.94
N PHE A 92 2.77 -15.03 -4.78
CA PHE A 92 1.92 -15.84 -5.67
C PHE A 92 2.05 -15.47 -7.14
N SER A 93 2.97 -14.58 -7.49
CA SER A 93 3.22 -14.16 -8.88
C SER A 93 4.01 -15.21 -9.66
N ALA A 94 3.87 -15.16 -10.99
CA ALA A 94 4.60 -15.96 -11.95
C ALA A 94 5.77 -15.17 -12.58
N VAL A 95 6.44 -14.32 -11.81
CA VAL A 95 7.60 -13.53 -12.28
C VAL A 95 8.77 -14.46 -12.57
N GLU A 96 9.31 -14.36 -13.79
CA GLU A 96 10.44 -15.15 -14.29
C GLU A 96 11.62 -14.24 -14.65
N GLU A 97 12.79 -14.86 -14.82
CA GLU A 97 14.00 -14.15 -15.27
C GLU A 97 13.81 -13.57 -16.68
N GLY A 98 14.14 -12.29 -16.84
CA GLY A 98 13.98 -11.56 -18.11
C GLY A 98 12.65 -10.81 -18.28
N ASP A 99 11.69 -10.99 -17.38
CA ASP A 99 10.41 -10.31 -17.44
C ASP A 99 10.52 -8.78 -17.28
N THR A 100 9.58 -8.08 -17.90
CA THR A 100 9.27 -6.69 -17.61
C THR A 100 8.09 -6.63 -16.62
N VAL A 101 8.37 -6.20 -15.41
CA VAL A 101 7.38 -6.10 -14.33
C VAL A 101 7.02 -4.63 -14.08
N VAL A 102 5.74 -4.34 -13.89
CA VAL A 102 5.26 -3.01 -13.42
C VAL A 102 4.62 -3.18 -12.05
N ASP A 103 5.04 -2.34 -11.10
CA ASP A 103 4.45 -2.23 -9.76
C ASP A 103 3.60 -0.97 -9.68
N LEU A 104 2.30 -1.14 -9.43
CA LEU A 104 1.33 -0.05 -9.30
C LEU A 104 1.32 0.46 -7.86
N GLY A 105 1.58 1.77 -7.69
CA GLY A 105 1.69 2.39 -6.37
C GLY A 105 2.93 1.89 -5.61
N SER A 106 4.08 1.95 -6.28
CA SER A 106 5.32 1.33 -5.80
C SER A 106 5.85 1.85 -4.46
N GLY A 107 5.35 2.99 -3.98
CA GLY A 107 5.78 3.59 -2.72
C GLY A 107 7.30 3.75 -2.65
N ALA A 108 7.91 3.28 -1.56
CA ALA A 108 9.37 3.33 -1.37
C ALA A 108 10.12 2.18 -2.07
N GLY A 109 9.42 1.30 -2.81
CA GLY A 109 10.01 0.32 -3.73
C GLY A 109 10.11 -1.11 -3.20
N ILE A 110 9.45 -1.47 -2.10
CA ILE A 110 9.56 -2.80 -1.49
C ILE A 110 9.33 -3.93 -2.52
N ASP A 111 8.20 -3.91 -3.23
CA ASP A 111 7.84 -4.95 -4.20
C ASP A 111 8.68 -4.83 -5.47
N CYS A 112 9.08 -3.61 -5.87
CA CYS A 112 10.00 -3.40 -6.99
C CYS A 112 11.36 -4.07 -6.76
N PHE A 113 11.95 -3.96 -5.57
CA PHE A 113 13.26 -4.55 -5.29
C PHE A 113 13.20 -6.08 -5.21
N LEU A 114 12.14 -6.62 -4.62
CA LEU A 114 11.92 -8.07 -4.61
C LEU A 114 11.66 -8.62 -6.03
N ALA A 115 10.91 -7.89 -6.86
CA ALA A 115 10.72 -8.24 -8.27
C ALA A 115 12.05 -8.18 -9.05
N ALA A 116 12.88 -7.15 -8.81
CA ALA A 116 14.16 -6.97 -9.48
C ALA A 116 15.14 -8.13 -9.24
N GLN A 117 15.11 -8.70 -8.04
CA GLN A 117 15.88 -9.90 -7.70
C GLN A 117 15.40 -11.13 -8.48
N ARG A 118 14.10 -11.23 -8.79
CA ARG A 118 13.52 -12.36 -9.52
C ARG A 118 13.73 -12.27 -11.02
N VAL A 119 13.55 -11.06 -11.59
CA VAL A 119 13.73 -10.87 -13.04
C VAL A 119 15.20 -10.87 -13.47
N GLY A 120 16.14 -10.70 -12.52
CA GLY A 120 17.58 -10.72 -12.79
C GLY A 120 18.05 -9.57 -13.70
N ASP A 121 19.31 -9.64 -14.15
CA ASP A 121 19.96 -8.58 -14.93
C ASP A 121 19.35 -8.41 -16.35
N SER A 122 18.69 -9.42 -16.87
CA SER A 122 18.04 -9.41 -18.20
C SER A 122 16.62 -8.84 -18.16
N GLY A 123 16.00 -8.78 -16.98
CA GLY A 123 14.66 -8.24 -16.80
C GLY A 123 14.65 -6.79 -16.38
N LYS A 124 13.44 -6.22 -16.26
CA LYS A 124 13.25 -4.83 -15.91
C LYS A 124 12.05 -4.69 -14.96
N VAL A 125 12.17 -3.82 -13.94
CA VAL A 125 11.07 -3.44 -13.07
C VAL A 125 10.80 -1.95 -13.20
N ILE A 126 9.53 -1.58 -13.31
CA ILE A 126 9.09 -0.19 -13.36
C ILE A 126 8.08 0.04 -12.23
N GLY A 127 8.48 0.83 -11.23
CA GLY A 127 7.58 1.30 -10.19
C GLY A 127 6.86 2.57 -10.64
N VAL A 128 5.54 2.60 -10.53
CA VAL A 128 4.73 3.79 -10.80
C VAL A 128 4.08 4.27 -9.50
N ASP A 129 4.28 5.55 -9.17
CA ASP A 129 3.64 6.19 -8.01
C ASP A 129 3.28 7.64 -8.33
N MET A 130 2.21 8.14 -7.74
CA MET A 130 1.78 9.53 -7.95
C MET A 130 2.38 10.50 -6.92
N THR A 131 3.09 10.00 -5.90
CA THR A 131 3.59 10.76 -4.76
C THR A 131 5.08 11.07 -4.95
N PRO A 132 5.48 12.35 -5.19
CA PRO A 132 6.88 12.71 -5.44
C PRO A 132 7.83 12.30 -4.31
N ASP A 133 7.42 12.43 -3.05
CA ASP A 133 8.22 12.05 -1.88
C ASP A 133 8.50 10.54 -1.83
N MET A 134 7.51 9.71 -2.21
CA MET A 134 7.69 8.26 -2.34
C MET A 134 8.69 7.91 -3.43
N LEU A 135 8.55 8.53 -4.61
CA LEU A 135 9.48 8.32 -5.72
C LEU A 135 10.91 8.78 -5.39
N ALA A 136 11.07 9.90 -4.68
CA ALA A 136 12.39 10.36 -4.22
C ALA A 136 13.02 9.32 -3.30
N LYS A 137 12.26 8.78 -2.34
CA LYS A 137 12.72 7.74 -1.43
C LYS A 137 13.05 6.43 -2.17
N ALA A 138 12.19 6.01 -3.09
CA ALA A 138 12.39 4.79 -3.89
C ALA A 138 13.67 4.87 -4.74
N ARG A 139 13.92 6.02 -5.39
CA ARG A 139 15.15 6.26 -6.17
C ARG A 139 16.42 6.24 -5.31
N ALA A 140 16.36 6.86 -4.12
CA ALA A 140 17.47 6.81 -3.17
C ALA A 140 17.74 5.39 -2.67
N ASN A 141 16.68 4.61 -2.42
CA ASN A 141 16.80 3.21 -2.04
C ASN A 141 17.40 2.36 -3.17
N ALA A 142 17.00 2.60 -4.44
CA ALA A 142 17.56 1.90 -5.59
C ALA A 142 19.06 2.18 -5.76
N GLU A 143 19.48 3.44 -5.62
CA GLU A 143 20.90 3.83 -5.67
C GLU A 143 21.69 3.16 -4.54
N THR A 144 21.19 3.23 -3.31
CA THR A 144 21.85 2.62 -2.14
C THR A 144 21.94 1.09 -2.25
N GLY A 145 20.89 0.45 -2.76
CA GLY A 145 20.83 -1.00 -2.97
C GLY A 145 21.55 -1.49 -4.22
N GLY A 146 22.02 -0.57 -5.10
CA GLY A 146 22.72 -0.92 -6.34
C GLY A 146 21.83 -1.52 -7.43
N TYR A 147 20.52 -1.26 -7.40
CA TYR A 147 19.58 -1.78 -8.38
C TYR A 147 19.68 -1.01 -9.70
N THR A 148 20.18 -1.64 -10.76
CA THR A 148 20.32 -1.04 -12.08
C THR A 148 19.19 -1.39 -13.05
N ASN A 149 18.39 -2.38 -12.70
CA ASN A 149 17.25 -2.89 -13.49
C ASN A 149 15.89 -2.37 -12.99
N VAL A 150 15.87 -1.38 -12.07
CA VAL A 150 14.66 -0.76 -11.54
C VAL A 150 14.57 0.71 -11.98
N GLU A 151 13.40 1.10 -12.47
CA GLU A 151 13.08 2.48 -12.87
C GLU A 151 11.83 2.95 -12.12
N PHE A 152 11.81 4.20 -11.61
CA PHE A 152 10.64 4.79 -10.95
C PHE A 152 10.08 5.95 -11.76
N ARG A 153 8.79 5.86 -12.13
CA ARG A 153 8.07 6.84 -12.93
C ARG A 153 6.96 7.51 -12.11
N GLU A 154 6.85 8.81 -12.26
CA GLU A 154 5.69 9.54 -11.72
C GLU A 154 4.49 9.32 -12.65
N GLY A 155 3.36 8.92 -12.06
CA GLY A 155 2.13 8.68 -12.80
C GLY A 155 0.98 8.24 -11.92
N GLU A 156 -0.21 8.36 -12.46
CA GLU A 156 -1.44 7.86 -11.86
C GLU A 156 -1.74 6.46 -12.41
N ILE A 157 -2.28 5.58 -11.59
CA ILE A 157 -2.58 4.19 -12.01
C ILE A 157 -3.74 4.11 -13.00
N GLU A 158 -4.55 5.15 -13.10
CA GLU A 158 -5.62 5.32 -14.11
C GLU A 158 -5.11 5.79 -15.48
N ALA A 159 -3.81 6.20 -15.58
CA ALA A 159 -3.18 6.68 -16.81
C ALA A 159 -1.68 6.39 -16.75
N LEU A 160 -1.30 5.14 -16.94
CA LEU A 160 0.07 4.65 -16.76
C LEU A 160 1.04 5.25 -17.80
N PRO A 161 2.20 5.78 -17.35
CA PRO A 161 3.26 6.26 -18.25
C PRO A 161 4.05 5.08 -18.86
N ILE A 162 3.35 4.11 -19.43
CA ILE A 162 3.86 2.83 -19.93
C ILE A 162 3.28 2.61 -21.33
N GLU A 163 4.08 2.05 -22.24
CA GLU A 163 3.67 1.74 -23.59
C GLU A 163 2.70 0.55 -23.64
N ASP A 164 1.88 0.51 -24.70
CA ASP A 164 0.93 -0.59 -24.93
C ASP A 164 1.69 -1.90 -25.16
N ASN A 165 1.15 -3.00 -24.61
CA ASN A 165 1.68 -4.35 -24.85
C ASN A 165 3.18 -4.50 -24.60
N SER A 166 3.71 -3.85 -23.57
CA SER A 166 5.15 -3.82 -23.26
C SER A 166 5.53 -4.56 -21.97
N VAL A 167 4.53 -4.97 -21.14
CA VAL A 167 4.72 -5.51 -19.81
C VAL A 167 4.33 -6.99 -19.77
N ASP A 168 5.14 -7.83 -19.14
CA ASP A 168 4.84 -9.25 -18.94
C ASP A 168 3.96 -9.44 -17.72
N ILE A 169 4.33 -8.80 -16.61
CA ILE A 169 3.66 -8.96 -15.30
C ILE A 169 3.35 -7.59 -14.71
N ILE A 170 2.13 -7.45 -14.17
CA ILE A 170 1.75 -6.35 -13.28
C ILE A 170 1.56 -6.89 -11.87
N ILE A 171 2.13 -6.18 -10.91
CA ILE A 171 1.88 -6.39 -9.49
C ILE A 171 1.23 -5.15 -8.88
N SER A 172 0.44 -5.34 -7.82
CA SER A 172 -0.19 -4.26 -7.06
C SER A 172 -0.42 -4.67 -5.62
N ASN A 173 -0.12 -3.79 -4.69
CA ASN A 173 -0.31 -4.02 -3.28
C ASN A 173 -1.12 -2.88 -2.63
N CYS A 174 -2.43 -3.09 -2.46
CA CYS A 174 -3.37 -2.21 -1.75
C CYS A 174 -3.56 -0.80 -2.35
N VAL A 175 -3.12 -0.56 -3.60
CA VAL A 175 -3.22 0.78 -4.21
C VAL A 175 -4.50 0.99 -5.00
N ILE A 176 -5.08 -0.07 -5.60
CA ILE A 176 -6.24 0.06 -6.49
C ILE A 176 -7.45 0.61 -5.73
N ASN A 177 -7.56 0.32 -4.43
CA ASN A 177 -8.62 0.87 -3.58
C ASN A 177 -8.52 2.39 -3.36
N LEU A 178 -7.35 2.98 -3.56
CA LEU A 178 -7.16 4.43 -3.48
C LEU A 178 -7.62 5.16 -4.75
N SER A 179 -7.82 4.41 -5.84
CA SER A 179 -8.39 4.95 -7.07
C SER A 179 -9.91 5.13 -6.96
N THR A 180 -10.40 6.28 -7.43
CA THR A 180 -11.82 6.58 -7.57
C THR A 180 -12.42 5.97 -8.84
N ASN A 181 -11.55 5.48 -9.76
CA ASN A 181 -11.95 4.89 -11.03
C ASN A 181 -11.20 3.57 -11.30
N LYS A 182 -11.59 2.52 -10.59
CA LYS A 182 -10.98 1.20 -10.71
C LYS A 182 -11.13 0.59 -12.11
N GLU A 183 -12.21 0.96 -12.83
CA GLU A 183 -12.39 0.52 -14.22
C GLU A 183 -11.31 1.09 -15.13
N ALA A 184 -10.90 2.35 -14.95
CA ALA A 184 -9.80 2.94 -15.69
C ALA A 184 -8.48 2.23 -15.36
N VAL A 185 -8.25 1.91 -14.08
CA VAL A 185 -7.06 1.16 -13.65
C VAL A 185 -6.96 -0.19 -14.39
N PHE A 186 -8.01 -1.01 -14.36
CA PHE A 186 -7.99 -2.31 -15.05
C PHE A 186 -7.95 -2.17 -16.58
N SER A 187 -8.46 -1.07 -17.14
CA SER A 187 -8.27 -0.77 -18.57
C SER A 187 -6.81 -0.48 -18.90
N GLU A 188 -6.11 0.27 -18.05
CA GLU A 188 -4.67 0.55 -18.21
C GLU A 188 -3.82 -0.71 -18.01
N ILE A 189 -4.13 -1.52 -16.98
CA ILE A 189 -3.49 -2.84 -16.79
C ILE A 189 -3.62 -3.67 -18.08
N HIS A 190 -4.83 -3.75 -18.64
CA HIS A 190 -5.04 -4.49 -19.89
C HIS A 190 -4.29 -3.88 -21.07
N ARG A 191 -4.24 -2.54 -21.18
CA ARG A 191 -3.55 -1.85 -22.28
C ARG A 191 -2.05 -2.18 -22.31
N VAL A 192 -1.38 -2.05 -21.14
CA VAL A 192 0.08 -2.17 -21.05
C VAL A 192 0.58 -3.61 -21.04
N LEU A 193 -0.21 -4.58 -20.57
CA LEU A 193 0.16 -5.99 -20.61
C LEU A 193 0.31 -6.49 -22.06
N LYS A 194 1.32 -7.29 -22.30
CA LYS A 194 1.47 -8.08 -23.53
C LYS A 194 0.35 -9.11 -23.64
N PRO A 195 -0.03 -9.56 -24.85
CA PRO A 195 -0.89 -10.74 -25.00
C PRO A 195 -0.29 -11.94 -24.25
N GLY A 196 -1.06 -12.54 -23.33
CA GLY A 196 -0.62 -13.61 -22.45
C GLY A 196 0.04 -13.14 -21.14
N GLY A 197 0.28 -11.84 -20.97
CA GLY A 197 0.76 -11.26 -19.71
C GLY A 197 -0.30 -11.34 -18.61
N ALA A 198 0.11 -11.23 -17.35
CA ALA A 198 -0.75 -11.44 -16.20
C ALA A 198 -0.62 -10.32 -15.16
N PHE A 199 -1.68 -10.15 -14.35
CA PHE A 199 -1.62 -9.31 -13.16
C PHE A 199 -1.73 -10.13 -11.88
N PHE A 200 -1.10 -9.62 -10.81
CA PHE A 200 -1.13 -10.19 -9.45
C PHE A 200 -1.39 -9.05 -8.46
N VAL A 201 -2.56 -9.06 -7.86
CA VAL A 201 -3.06 -7.98 -7.00
C VAL A 201 -3.34 -8.52 -5.61
N SER A 202 -2.78 -7.88 -4.59
CA SER A 202 -3.19 -8.01 -3.20
C SER A 202 -4.01 -6.78 -2.84
N ASP A 203 -5.29 -6.93 -2.51
CA ASP A 203 -6.15 -5.79 -2.16
C ASP A 203 -7.19 -6.16 -1.09
N ILE A 204 -7.82 -5.14 -0.51
CA ILE A 204 -8.91 -5.30 0.44
C ILE A 204 -10.24 -5.19 -0.31
N VAL A 205 -11.14 -6.12 -0.08
CA VAL A 205 -12.51 -6.08 -0.58
C VAL A 205 -13.49 -6.24 0.58
N LEU A 206 -14.77 -6.02 0.32
CA LEU A 206 -15.83 -6.15 1.30
C LEU A 206 -16.65 -7.43 1.04
N SER A 207 -16.84 -8.25 2.08
CA SER A 207 -17.79 -9.36 2.06
C SER A 207 -19.24 -8.89 2.16
N HIS A 208 -19.47 -7.74 2.81
CA HIS A 208 -20.76 -7.05 2.93
C HIS A 208 -20.52 -5.53 3.14
N PRO A 209 -21.52 -4.66 2.98
CA PRO A 209 -21.35 -3.22 3.05
C PRO A 209 -20.84 -2.75 4.41
N LEU A 210 -19.93 -1.77 4.41
CA LEU A 210 -19.50 -1.07 5.61
C LEU A 210 -20.61 -0.18 6.18
N PRO A 211 -20.62 0.06 7.52
CA PRO A 211 -21.44 1.10 8.12
C PRO A 211 -21.18 2.47 7.48
N GLU A 212 -22.24 3.27 7.31
CA GLU A 212 -22.12 4.60 6.69
C GLU A 212 -21.19 5.53 7.46
N SER A 213 -21.14 5.42 8.79
CA SER A 213 -20.25 6.16 9.68
C SER A 213 -18.76 5.97 9.35
N ILE A 214 -18.40 4.79 8.85
CA ILE A 214 -17.03 4.43 8.43
C ILE A 214 -16.82 4.75 6.95
N ARG A 215 -17.78 4.40 6.10
CA ARG A 215 -17.71 4.59 4.65
C ARG A 215 -17.52 6.07 4.25
N SER A 216 -18.13 6.99 4.97
CA SER A 216 -18.01 8.44 4.72
C SER A 216 -16.72 9.07 5.27
N SER A 217 -15.82 8.29 5.88
CA SER A 217 -14.61 8.79 6.52
C SER A 217 -13.44 8.92 5.54
N ALA A 218 -12.88 10.13 5.43
CA ALA A 218 -11.66 10.38 4.67
C ALA A 218 -10.44 9.58 5.21
N ALA A 219 -10.37 9.38 6.54
CA ALA A 219 -9.34 8.56 7.16
C ALA A 219 -9.47 7.08 6.76
N ALA A 220 -10.71 6.55 6.72
CA ALA A 220 -10.98 5.20 6.26
C ALA A 220 -10.67 5.02 4.76
N TYR A 221 -10.88 6.07 3.95
CA TYR A 221 -10.52 6.05 2.54
C TYR A 221 -8.99 5.94 2.36
N SER A 222 -8.24 6.82 3.01
CA SER A 222 -6.78 6.81 2.95
C SER A 222 -6.16 5.51 3.50
N ALA A 223 -6.88 4.79 4.37
CA ALA A 223 -6.49 3.47 4.88
C ALA A 223 -6.90 2.30 3.96
N CYS A 224 -7.29 2.55 2.71
CA CYS A 224 -7.79 1.56 1.75
C CYS A 224 -9.11 0.86 2.15
N VAL A 225 -9.80 1.34 3.19
CA VAL A 225 -11.02 0.74 3.73
C VAL A 225 -12.27 1.31 3.07
N ALA A 226 -12.44 2.64 3.11
CA ALA A 226 -13.65 3.26 2.54
C ALA A 226 -13.70 3.22 1.00
N GLY A 227 -12.55 3.03 0.35
CA GLY A 227 -12.45 2.80 -1.10
C GLY A 227 -12.67 1.34 -1.52
N ALA A 228 -12.75 0.40 -0.57
CA ALA A 228 -12.98 -1.00 -0.86
C ALA A 228 -14.40 -1.23 -1.43
N MET A 229 -14.50 -2.10 -2.43
CA MET A 229 -15.76 -2.52 -3.07
C MET A 229 -16.21 -3.87 -2.55
N LEU A 230 -17.48 -4.21 -2.78
CA LEU A 230 -17.93 -5.58 -2.60
C LEU A 230 -17.11 -6.52 -3.49
N LYS A 231 -16.76 -7.69 -2.96
CA LYS A 231 -15.88 -8.66 -3.62
C LYS A 231 -16.31 -8.98 -5.04
N ASP A 232 -17.59 -9.28 -5.24
CA ASP A 232 -18.11 -9.66 -6.56
C ASP A 232 -18.03 -8.50 -7.56
N ASP A 233 -18.31 -7.27 -7.11
CA ASP A 233 -18.19 -6.07 -7.94
C ASP A 233 -16.72 -5.81 -8.34
N TYR A 234 -15.79 -6.00 -7.40
CA TYR A 234 -14.35 -5.83 -7.65
C TYR A 234 -13.84 -6.83 -8.70
N ILE A 235 -14.19 -8.12 -8.56
CA ILE A 235 -13.79 -9.19 -9.49
C ILE A 235 -14.43 -9.01 -10.87
N GLY A 236 -15.66 -8.50 -10.93
CA GLY A 236 -16.36 -8.22 -12.18
C GLY A 236 -15.69 -7.16 -13.05
N ILE A 237 -14.83 -6.29 -12.47
CA ILE A 237 -14.14 -5.26 -13.25
C ILE A 237 -13.14 -5.88 -14.25
N PRO A 238 -12.14 -6.67 -13.85
CA PRO A 238 -11.21 -7.28 -14.81
C PRO A 238 -11.93 -8.20 -15.80
N GLU A 239 -12.97 -8.92 -15.39
CA GLU A 239 -13.80 -9.71 -16.33
C GLU A 239 -14.37 -8.83 -17.43
N SER A 240 -14.94 -7.67 -17.08
CA SER A 240 -15.52 -6.70 -18.01
C SER A 240 -14.50 -6.09 -18.98
N LYS A 241 -13.22 -6.05 -18.60
CA LYS A 241 -12.10 -5.55 -19.43
C LYS A 241 -11.48 -6.62 -20.32
N GLY A 242 -11.99 -7.85 -20.27
CA GLY A 242 -11.57 -8.93 -21.18
C GLY A 242 -10.44 -9.82 -20.64
N PHE A 243 -10.09 -9.68 -19.37
CA PHE A 243 -9.19 -10.62 -18.71
C PHE A 243 -9.80 -12.01 -18.62
N LYS A 244 -8.94 -13.02 -18.69
CA LYS A 244 -9.28 -14.44 -18.60
C LYS A 244 -8.55 -15.08 -17.42
N ASP A 245 -8.92 -16.32 -17.09
CA ASP A 245 -8.28 -17.10 -16.03
C ASP A 245 -8.20 -16.28 -14.73
N ILE A 246 -9.28 -15.55 -14.41
CA ILE A 246 -9.34 -14.75 -13.19
C ILE A 246 -9.58 -15.70 -12.01
N ASP A 247 -8.66 -15.69 -11.05
CA ASP A 247 -8.72 -16.59 -9.89
C ASP A 247 -8.35 -15.87 -8.60
N ILE A 248 -9.05 -16.22 -7.51
CA ILE A 248 -8.72 -15.81 -6.16
C ILE A 248 -7.79 -16.85 -5.56
N MET A 249 -6.50 -16.58 -5.56
CA MET A 249 -5.46 -17.45 -5.03
C MET A 249 -5.52 -17.63 -3.52
N SER A 250 -6.01 -16.62 -2.81
CA SER A 250 -6.16 -16.63 -1.35
C SER A 250 -7.15 -15.57 -0.90
N GLU A 251 -7.88 -15.89 0.15
CA GLU A 251 -8.82 -14.98 0.81
C GLU A 251 -8.66 -15.14 2.33
N ALA A 252 -8.56 -14.02 3.06
CA ALA A 252 -8.45 -14.02 4.51
C ALA A 252 -9.13 -12.77 5.10
N THR A 253 -9.73 -12.91 6.28
CA THR A 253 -10.22 -11.73 7.04
C THR A 253 -9.05 -10.80 7.30
N TYR A 254 -9.21 -9.51 6.99
CA TYR A 254 -8.19 -8.51 7.24
C TYR A 254 -8.37 -7.93 8.65
N PRO A 255 -7.39 -8.12 9.57
CA PRO A 255 -7.54 -7.68 10.95
C PRO A 255 -7.56 -6.15 11.05
N ILE A 256 -8.62 -5.59 11.64
CA ILE A 256 -8.76 -4.13 11.81
C ILE A 256 -7.65 -3.57 12.71
N ASP A 257 -7.09 -4.38 13.60
CA ASP A 257 -5.98 -4.01 14.48
C ASP A 257 -4.72 -3.62 13.68
N ILE A 258 -4.50 -4.21 12.52
CA ILE A 258 -3.39 -3.84 11.62
C ILE A 258 -3.61 -2.41 11.10
N LEU A 259 -4.85 -2.08 10.70
CA LEU A 259 -5.18 -0.73 10.24
C LEU A 259 -5.02 0.31 11.37
N THR A 260 -5.43 -0.03 12.58
CA THR A 260 -5.35 0.89 13.73
C THR A 260 -3.95 1.01 14.31
N ALA A 261 -3.05 0.09 13.99
CA ALA A 261 -1.64 0.15 14.37
C ALA A 261 -0.81 1.13 13.51
N ASP A 262 -1.33 1.51 12.32
CA ASP A 262 -0.69 2.52 11.46
C ASP A 262 -0.87 3.92 12.10
N PRO A 263 0.22 4.58 12.53
CA PRO A 263 0.14 5.89 13.19
C PRO A 263 -0.46 6.97 12.29
N THR A 264 -0.43 6.79 10.95
CA THR A 264 -0.98 7.76 9.99
C THR A 264 -2.51 7.71 9.90
N VAL A 265 -3.15 6.68 10.46
CA VAL A 265 -4.61 6.52 10.53
C VAL A 265 -5.15 6.59 11.96
N SER A 266 -4.45 7.28 12.85
CA SER A 266 -4.90 7.49 14.25
C SER A 266 -6.31 8.08 14.34
N SER A 267 -6.71 8.91 13.39
CA SER A 267 -8.07 9.44 13.27
C SER A 267 -9.12 8.36 12.94
N LEU A 268 -8.74 7.28 12.26
CA LEU A 268 -9.62 6.14 12.04
C LEU A 268 -9.88 5.40 13.37
N LYS A 269 -8.84 5.19 14.17
CA LYS A 269 -8.98 4.58 15.50
C LYS A 269 -9.94 5.37 16.36
N SER A 270 -9.75 6.70 16.46
CA SER A 270 -10.65 7.57 17.23
C SER A 270 -12.10 7.52 16.74
N ARG A 271 -12.34 7.29 15.45
CA ARG A 271 -13.69 7.10 14.91
C ARG A 271 -14.25 5.72 15.22
N LEU A 272 -13.44 4.68 15.16
CA LEU A 272 -13.85 3.33 15.54
C LEU A 272 -14.20 3.25 17.02
N ASP A 273 -13.50 4.00 17.88
CA ASP A 273 -13.82 4.13 19.32
C ASP A 273 -15.16 4.86 19.58
N CYS A 274 -15.71 5.55 18.58
CA CYS A 274 -16.97 6.32 18.67
C CYS A 274 -18.18 5.63 18.00
N VAL A 275 -17.99 4.51 17.28
CA VAL A 275 -19.08 3.75 16.69
C VAL A 275 -19.67 2.75 17.68
N SER A 276 -20.89 2.28 17.41
CA SER A 276 -21.50 1.24 18.25
C SER A 276 -20.73 -0.10 18.13
N GLU A 277 -20.86 -0.96 19.12
CA GLU A 277 -20.26 -2.30 19.10
C GLU A 277 -20.72 -3.12 17.86
N GLU A 278 -21.98 -2.97 17.48
CA GLU A 278 -22.56 -3.60 16.30
C GLU A 278 -21.91 -3.08 14.99
N GLU A 279 -21.73 -1.76 14.86
CA GLU A 279 -21.06 -1.17 13.70
C GLU A 279 -19.58 -1.55 13.64
N TYR A 280 -18.91 -1.65 14.79
CA TYR A 280 -17.52 -2.11 14.88
C TYR A 280 -17.40 -3.58 14.43
N GLU A 281 -18.26 -4.47 14.93
CA GLU A 281 -18.30 -5.87 14.54
C GLU A 281 -18.62 -6.01 13.04
N GLN A 282 -19.58 -5.25 12.53
CA GLN A 282 -19.90 -5.22 11.10
C GLN A 282 -18.69 -4.77 10.26
N ALA A 283 -17.96 -3.76 10.69
CA ALA A 283 -16.77 -3.30 9.96
C ALA A 283 -15.64 -4.33 9.97
N THR A 284 -15.38 -4.95 11.13
CA THR A 284 -14.29 -5.95 11.25
C THR A 284 -14.54 -7.20 10.44
N THR A 285 -15.80 -7.65 10.35
CA THR A 285 -16.17 -8.83 9.57
C THR A 285 -16.32 -8.56 8.07
N ALA A 286 -16.47 -7.28 7.68
CA ALA A 286 -16.58 -6.89 6.28
C ALA A 286 -15.25 -6.96 5.51
N LEU A 287 -14.13 -6.70 6.20
CA LEU A 287 -12.83 -6.53 5.54
C LEU A 287 -12.17 -7.86 5.22
N VAL A 288 -11.89 -8.07 3.94
CA VAL A 288 -11.28 -9.28 3.41
C VAL A 288 -10.09 -8.91 2.54
N SER A 289 -8.91 -9.44 2.84
CA SER A 289 -7.77 -9.38 1.93
C SER A 289 -7.88 -10.50 0.91
N ILE A 290 -7.79 -10.16 -0.37
CA ILE A 290 -7.77 -11.11 -1.47
C ILE A 290 -6.44 -11.05 -2.23
N LYS A 291 -6.04 -12.19 -2.78
CA LYS A 291 -4.98 -12.32 -3.77
C LYS A 291 -5.61 -12.71 -5.09
N LEU A 292 -5.67 -11.78 -6.02
CA LEU A 292 -6.35 -11.90 -7.30
C LEU A 292 -5.33 -11.95 -8.44
N THR A 293 -5.55 -12.83 -9.40
CA THR A 293 -4.78 -12.90 -10.64
C THR A 293 -5.69 -12.99 -11.85
N GLY A 294 -5.16 -12.65 -13.02
CA GLY A 294 -5.84 -12.81 -14.30
C GLY A 294 -4.88 -12.57 -15.47
N LYS A 295 -5.23 -13.04 -16.66
CA LYS A 295 -4.41 -12.97 -17.87
C LYS A 295 -5.09 -12.15 -18.95
N LYS A 296 -4.29 -11.39 -19.71
CA LYS A 296 -4.73 -10.72 -20.93
C LYS A 296 -4.91 -11.68 -22.10
#